data_68abcb294b7608a185606cbdf94d4059
#
_entry.id   68abcb294b7608a185606cbdf94d4059
#
_cell.length_a   1.000
_cell.length_b   1.000
_cell.length_c   1.000
_cell.angle_alpha   90.00
_cell.angle_beta   90.00
_cell.angle_gamma   90.00
#
_symmetry.space_group_name_H-M   'P 1'
#
loop_
_entity.id
_entity.type
_entity.pdbx_description
1 polymer ?
#
loop_
_entity_poly.entity_id
_entity_poly.type
_entity_poly.pdbx_seq_one_letter_code
_entity_poly.pdbx_strand_id
1 'polypeptide(L)'
;MLATFGIALAASPTLTPWSRAAERSALVPPASATTPSPAVSDTAAPASTPASSNAASNAQTAATPKAPTKREPAAPDAALAPLAFLEGHWVTTLPNGMVSEEMWMPVRGKAMLGSFRQTRPDGNPAFFEFTQIVAMKDGVVLRQVHLHGRFETDERRKDPMFLKLAKVEGNSATFVPIADGEFGEGSKSHAGDLANVTYARSTSTDGAESLTLRIESRPVKDPKNPDAEPKPQIIEISMKRAE
;
A
#
# COMPACT_ATOMS: atom_id res chain seq x y z
N MET A 1 50.71 7.90 22.03
CA MET A 1 49.44 7.99 22.78
C MET A 1 48.30 8.00 21.78
N LEU A 2 47.69 6.82 21.55
CA LEU A 2 46.53 6.66 20.69
C LEU A 2 45.27 6.83 21.56
N ALA A 3 44.44 7.80 21.25
CA ALA A 3 43.15 7.98 21.88
C ALA A 3 42.10 7.20 21.06
N THR A 4 41.60 6.13 21.67
CA THR A 4 40.49 5.30 21.11
C THR A 4 39.18 6.05 21.35
N PHE A 5 38.55 6.55 20.28
CA PHE A 5 37.18 7.06 20.35
C PHE A 5 36.20 5.87 20.29
N GLY A 6 35.63 5.54 21.43
CA GLY A 6 34.52 4.63 21.54
C GLY A 6 33.24 5.32 21.10
N ILE A 7 32.66 4.86 19.96
CA ILE A 7 31.32 5.24 19.54
C ILE A 7 30.33 4.39 20.32
N ALA A 8 29.67 4.99 21.31
CA ALA A 8 28.53 4.39 21.98
C ALA A 8 27.31 4.47 21.06
N LEU A 9 26.98 3.33 20.45
CA LEU A 9 25.74 3.13 19.71
C LEU A 9 24.63 2.83 20.71
N ALA A 10 23.93 3.86 21.18
CA ALA A 10 22.72 3.72 22.01
C ALA A 10 21.67 4.71 21.55
N ALA A 11 20.88 4.31 20.57
CA ALA A 11 19.55 4.86 20.35
C ALA A 11 18.67 3.74 19.79
N SER A 12 17.92 3.09 20.68
CA SER A 12 16.77 2.28 20.27
C SER A 12 15.78 3.22 19.57
N PRO A 13 15.37 2.98 18.32
CA PRO A 13 14.36 3.79 17.68
C PRO A 13 13.07 3.62 18.47
N THR A 14 12.56 4.71 19.03
CA THR A 14 11.20 4.76 19.58
C THR A 14 10.26 4.47 18.43
N LEU A 15 9.60 3.30 18.49
CA LEU A 15 8.62 2.84 17.52
C LEU A 15 7.59 3.94 17.27
N THR A 16 7.45 4.33 16.01
CA THR A 16 6.47 5.31 15.54
C THR A 16 5.04 4.86 15.86
N PRO A 17 4.03 5.72 15.83
CA PRO A 17 2.62 5.34 15.98
C PRO A 17 2.19 4.19 15.06
N TRP A 18 2.85 4.05 13.92
CA TRP A 18 2.67 2.98 12.95
C TRP A 18 3.16 1.62 13.47
N SER A 19 4.27 1.58 14.20
CA SER A 19 4.84 0.36 14.79
C SER A 19 4.11 -0.09 16.05
N ARG A 20 3.56 0.82 16.86
CA ARG A 20 2.85 0.48 18.10
C ARG A 20 1.53 -0.27 17.88
N ALA A 21 0.87 -0.09 16.73
CA ALA A 21 -0.33 -0.84 16.40
C ALA A 21 -0.02 -2.33 16.18
N ALA A 22 1.17 -2.65 15.65
CA ALA A 22 1.59 -4.03 15.40
C ALA A 22 1.94 -4.81 16.68
N GLU A 23 2.47 -4.14 17.71
CA GLU A 23 2.85 -4.80 18.99
C GLU A 23 1.67 -5.14 19.89
N ARG A 24 0.56 -4.38 19.84
CA ARG A 24 -0.61 -4.65 20.70
C ARG A 24 -1.42 -5.88 20.28
N SER A 25 -1.30 -6.36 19.05
CA SER A 25 -1.96 -7.58 18.57
C SER A 25 -1.31 -8.89 19.03
N ALA A 26 -0.11 -8.85 19.63
CA ALA A 26 0.63 -10.05 20.01
C ALA A 26 0.28 -10.61 21.41
N LEU A 27 -0.61 -9.99 22.17
CA LEU A 27 -0.88 -10.33 23.60
C LEU A 27 -2.29 -10.83 23.88
N VAL A 28 -2.99 -11.46 22.92
CA VAL A 28 -4.24 -12.17 23.20
C VAL A 28 -3.95 -13.68 23.17
N PRO A 29 -4.03 -14.39 24.31
CA PRO A 29 -3.90 -15.84 24.33
C PRO A 29 -5.10 -16.48 23.62
N PRO A 30 -4.93 -17.61 22.93
CA PRO A 30 -6.03 -18.27 22.24
C PRO A 30 -7.07 -18.77 23.22
N ALA A 31 -8.30 -18.31 23.06
CA ALA A 31 -9.45 -18.85 23.75
C ALA A 31 -9.72 -20.28 23.24
N SER A 32 -9.77 -21.23 24.15
CA SER A 32 -10.13 -22.63 23.89
C SER A 32 -11.54 -22.71 23.29
N ALA A 33 -11.63 -23.06 22.02
CA ALA A 33 -12.89 -23.28 21.35
C ALA A 33 -13.42 -24.69 21.68
N THR A 34 -14.48 -24.75 22.46
CA THR A 34 -15.32 -25.94 22.63
C THR A 34 -16.31 -25.97 21.47
N THR A 35 -16.23 -27.00 20.67
CA THR A 35 -17.10 -27.26 19.51
C THR A 35 -18.43 -27.87 20.02
N PRO A 36 -19.61 -27.38 19.62
CA PRO A 36 -20.83 -28.19 19.58
C PRO A 36 -21.11 -28.64 18.15
N SER A 37 -21.27 -29.95 18.00
CA SER A 37 -21.73 -30.63 16.79
C SER A 37 -23.20 -30.27 16.50
N PRO A 38 -23.61 -29.95 15.27
CA PRO A 38 -25.02 -29.86 14.93
C PRO A 38 -25.55 -31.20 14.42
N ALA A 39 -26.68 -31.57 14.98
CA ALA A 39 -27.51 -32.71 14.57
C ALA A 39 -28.09 -32.49 13.16
N VAL A 40 -28.10 -33.56 12.41
CA VAL A 40 -28.76 -33.70 11.13
C VAL A 40 -30.26 -33.87 11.34
N SER A 41 -31.07 -33.09 10.65
CA SER A 41 -32.50 -33.34 10.51
C SER A 41 -32.86 -33.41 9.03
N ASP A 42 -33.14 -34.62 8.59
CA ASP A 42 -33.84 -34.94 7.35
C ASP A 42 -35.29 -34.35 7.38
N THR A 43 -35.64 -33.64 6.31
CA THR A 43 -37.05 -33.45 5.99
C THR A 43 -37.22 -33.41 4.48
N ALA A 44 -38.07 -34.32 4.06
CA ALA A 44 -38.39 -34.69 2.71
C ALA A 44 -39.08 -33.59 1.87
N ALA A 45 -38.86 -33.67 0.56
CA ALA A 45 -39.51 -32.90 -0.49
C ALA A 45 -40.99 -33.26 -0.70
N PRO A 46 -41.79 -32.39 -1.31
CA PRO A 46 -42.81 -32.88 -2.23
C PRO A 46 -42.57 -32.39 -3.66
N ALA A 47 -42.82 -33.33 -4.55
CA ALA A 47 -42.89 -33.19 -5.99
C ALA A 47 -44.03 -32.27 -6.43
N SER A 48 -43.83 -31.50 -7.47
CA SER A 48 -44.90 -30.90 -8.26
C SER A 48 -44.53 -30.83 -9.76
N THR A 49 -45.42 -31.33 -10.48
CA THR A 49 -45.72 -31.68 -11.87
C THR A 49 -45.42 -30.60 -12.93
N PRO A 50 -45.28 -30.98 -14.19
CA PRO A 50 -44.86 -30.10 -15.29
C PRO A 50 -46.05 -29.40 -15.95
N ALA A 51 -45.85 -28.17 -16.36
CA ALA A 51 -46.78 -27.45 -17.24
C ALA A 51 -46.06 -26.98 -18.51
N SER A 52 -46.48 -27.62 -19.56
CA SER A 52 -46.86 -27.14 -20.91
C SER A 52 -45.98 -26.10 -21.61
N SER A 53 -45.47 -26.61 -22.70
CA SER A 53 -44.95 -25.99 -23.92
C SER A 53 -45.68 -24.72 -24.39
N ASN A 54 -44.90 -23.69 -24.72
CA ASN A 54 -45.19 -22.78 -25.83
C ASN A 54 -43.91 -22.56 -26.64
N ALA A 55 -43.79 -23.29 -27.70
CA ALA A 55 -42.79 -23.08 -28.73
C ALA A 55 -43.21 -21.87 -29.59
N ALA A 56 -42.71 -20.70 -29.28
CA ALA A 56 -42.64 -19.58 -30.20
C ALA A 56 -41.27 -19.59 -30.87
N SER A 57 -41.29 -20.04 -32.13
CA SER A 57 -40.14 -20.03 -33.02
C SER A 57 -39.75 -18.59 -33.35
N ASN A 58 -38.82 -18.01 -32.57
CA ASN A 58 -38.09 -16.81 -32.97
C ASN A 58 -36.84 -17.26 -33.74
N ALA A 59 -36.94 -17.27 -35.06
CA ALA A 59 -35.78 -17.33 -35.95
C ALA A 59 -34.94 -16.04 -35.77
N GLN A 60 -34.16 -16.01 -34.72
CA GLN A 60 -33.18 -14.98 -34.50
C GLN A 60 -31.98 -15.27 -35.41
N THR A 61 -31.86 -14.50 -36.48
CA THR A 61 -30.72 -14.52 -37.39
C THR A 61 -29.46 -14.33 -36.53
N ALA A 62 -28.72 -15.42 -36.35
CA ALA A 62 -27.46 -15.40 -35.59
C ALA A 62 -26.46 -14.50 -36.33
N ALA A 63 -26.33 -13.27 -35.87
CA ALA A 63 -25.23 -12.42 -36.29
C ALA A 63 -23.93 -13.11 -35.86
N THR A 64 -23.10 -13.45 -36.83
CA THR A 64 -21.78 -14.06 -36.63
C THR A 64 -21.01 -13.18 -35.62
N PRO A 65 -20.56 -13.68 -34.47
CA PRO A 65 -19.84 -12.89 -33.50
C PRO A 65 -18.55 -12.37 -34.15
N LYS A 66 -18.47 -11.05 -34.32
CA LYS A 66 -17.25 -10.38 -34.80
C LYS A 66 -16.13 -10.75 -33.86
N ALA A 67 -15.07 -11.37 -34.37
CA ALA A 67 -13.89 -11.74 -33.59
C ALA A 67 -13.43 -10.55 -32.76
N PRO A 68 -13.07 -10.74 -31.47
CA PRO A 68 -12.63 -9.65 -30.62
C PRO A 68 -11.38 -9.00 -31.23
N THR A 69 -11.51 -7.77 -31.65
CA THR A 69 -10.37 -6.96 -32.09
C THR A 69 -9.42 -6.82 -30.90
N LYS A 70 -8.19 -7.30 -31.06
CA LYS A 70 -7.12 -7.14 -30.06
C LYS A 70 -6.92 -5.64 -29.83
N ARG A 71 -7.46 -5.11 -28.75
CA ARG A 71 -7.23 -3.72 -28.38
C ARG A 71 -5.78 -3.58 -27.92
N GLU A 72 -5.02 -2.69 -28.52
CA GLU A 72 -3.74 -2.30 -27.97
C GLU A 72 -3.93 -1.70 -26.58
N PRO A 73 -2.99 -2.00 -25.63
CA PRO A 73 -3.01 -1.36 -24.33
C PRO A 73 -2.95 0.17 -24.48
N ALA A 74 -3.71 0.89 -23.66
CA ALA A 74 -3.65 2.36 -23.67
C ALA A 74 -2.22 2.84 -23.38
N ALA A 75 -1.76 3.79 -24.18
CA ALA A 75 -0.46 4.42 -23.95
C ALA A 75 -0.40 5.10 -22.57
N PRO A 76 0.76 5.14 -21.91
CA PRO A 76 0.96 5.85 -20.65
C PRO A 76 0.57 7.33 -20.79
N ASP A 77 -0.10 7.87 -19.75
CA ASP A 77 -0.39 9.29 -19.64
C ASP A 77 0.94 10.07 -19.42
N ALA A 78 1.11 11.17 -20.14
CA ALA A 78 2.34 11.97 -20.08
C ALA A 78 2.64 12.51 -18.67
N ALA A 79 1.61 12.76 -17.86
CA ALA A 79 1.77 13.23 -16.47
C ALA A 79 2.39 12.16 -15.55
N LEU A 80 2.30 10.87 -15.92
CA LEU A 80 2.87 9.76 -15.16
C LEU A 80 4.23 9.31 -15.68
N ALA A 81 4.64 9.70 -16.88
CA ALA A 81 5.92 9.32 -17.46
C ALA A 81 7.12 9.61 -16.53
N PRO A 82 7.20 10.76 -15.83
CA PRO A 82 8.29 11.04 -14.90
C PRO A 82 8.37 10.10 -13.71
N LEU A 83 7.32 9.31 -13.43
CA LEU A 83 7.27 8.36 -12.32
C LEU A 83 7.66 6.93 -12.72
N ALA A 84 8.00 6.69 -13.99
CA ALA A 84 8.41 5.38 -14.48
C ALA A 84 9.65 4.81 -13.75
N PHE A 85 10.43 5.65 -13.07
CA PHE A 85 11.56 5.21 -12.26
C PHE A 85 11.15 4.34 -11.05
N LEU A 86 9.90 4.38 -10.62
CA LEU A 86 9.37 3.52 -9.55
C LEU A 86 9.28 2.06 -9.98
N GLU A 87 9.06 1.80 -11.29
CA GLU A 87 8.81 0.47 -11.82
C GLU A 87 9.87 -0.54 -11.41
N GLY A 88 9.40 -1.67 -10.90
CA GLY A 88 10.25 -2.79 -10.51
C GLY A 88 9.83 -3.45 -9.21
N HIS A 89 10.65 -4.41 -8.80
CA HIS A 89 10.53 -5.12 -7.53
C HIS A 89 11.74 -4.74 -6.67
N TRP A 90 11.46 -4.24 -5.47
CA TRP A 90 12.43 -3.68 -4.54
C TRP A 90 12.34 -4.39 -3.21
N VAL A 91 13.48 -4.80 -2.62
CA VAL A 91 13.50 -5.57 -1.38
C VAL A 91 14.66 -5.17 -0.48
N THR A 92 14.43 -5.22 0.83
CA THR A 92 15.48 -5.08 1.84
C THR A 92 15.14 -5.86 3.10
N THR A 93 16.19 -6.32 3.80
CA THR A 93 16.07 -6.83 5.15
C THR A 93 16.56 -5.77 6.12
N LEU A 94 15.70 -5.35 7.01
CA LEU A 94 16.01 -4.35 8.04
C LEU A 94 16.88 -4.95 9.15
N PRO A 95 17.60 -4.12 9.95
CA PRO A 95 18.47 -4.61 11.03
C PRO A 95 17.76 -5.44 12.10
N ASN A 96 16.45 -5.27 12.28
CA ASN A 96 15.62 -6.07 13.19
C ASN A 96 15.12 -7.40 12.57
N GLY A 97 15.59 -7.75 11.37
CA GLY A 97 15.22 -8.96 10.64
C GLY A 97 13.88 -8.89 9.90
N MET A 98 13.19 -7.75 9.92
CA MET A 98 11.99 -7.56 9.09
C MET A 98 12.38 -7.42 7.63
N VAL A 99 11.59 -8.01 6.73
CA VAL A 99 11.76 -7.86 5.29
C VAL A 99 10.72 -6.85 4.79
N SER A 100 11.18 -5.80 4.14
CA SER A 100 10.36 -4.81 3.45
C SER A 100 10.48 -5.02 1.95
N GLU A 101 9.36 -5.04 1.26
CA GLU A 101 9.26 -5.40 -0.14
C GLU A 101 8.22 -4.54 -0.83
N GLU A 102 8.59 -3.93 -1.95
CA GLU A 102 7.72 -3.04 -2.72
C GLU A 102 7.77 -3.41 -4.20
N MET A 103 6.62 -3.46 -4.84
CA MET A 103 6.49 -3.75 -6.26
C MET A 103 5.69 -2.66 -6.94
N TRP A 104 6.18 -2.17 -8.06
CA TRP A 104 5.51 -1.20 -8.90
C TRP A 104 5.32 -1.74 -10.32
N MET A 105 4.08 -1.76 -10.77
CA MET A 105 3.75 -2.09 -12.16
C MET A 105 4.08 -0.92 -13.09
N PRO A 106 4.36 -1.20 -14.38
CA PRO A 106 4.50 -0.15 -15.39
C PRO A 106 3.27 0.75 -15.46
N VAL A 107 3.49 2.01 -15.82
CA VAL A 107 2.39 2.95 -16.12
C VAL A 107 1.56 2.42 -17.29
N ARG A 108 0.23 2.35 -17.12
CA ARG A 108 -0.72 2.03 -18.18
C ARG A 108 -1.88 3.01 -18.18
N GLY A 109 -2.11 3.66 -19.33
CA GLY A 109 -3.12 4.70 -19.42
C GLY A 109 -2.88 5.77 -18.37
N LYS A 110 -3.87 6.04 -17.53
CA LYS A 110 -3.84 7.08 -16.50
C LYS A 110 -3.44 6.58 -15.10
N ALA A 111 -2.91 5.37 -14.97
CA ALA A 111 -2.63 4.80 -13.66
C ALA A 111 -1.31 4.01 -13.62
N MET A 112 -0.74 3.99 -12.42
CA MET A 112 0.33 3.12 -11.97
C MET A 112 -0.08 2.46 -10.66
N LEU A 113 0.19 1.17 -10.51
CA LEU A 113 -0.16 0.41 -9.30
C LEU A 113 1.09 -0.07 -8.60
N GLY A 114 1.10 0.02 -7.29
CA GLY A 114 2.13 -0.49 -6.42
C GLY A 114 1.56 -1.28 -5.24
N SER A 115 2.38 -2.12 -4.67
CA SER A 115 2.09 -2.82 -3.42
C SER A 115 3.34 -2.86 -2.55
N PHE A 116 3.15 -2.67 -1.27
CA PHE A 116 4.19 -2.83 -0.25
C PHE A 116 3.77 -3.92 0.73
N ARG A 117 4.71 -4.73 1.16
CA ARG A 117 4.51 -5.63 2.29
C ARG A 117 5.68 -5.58 3.25
N GLN A 118 5.37 -5.78 4.52
CA GLN A 118 6.39 -6.02 5.53
C GLN A 118 6.13 -7.35 6.21
N THR A 119 7.21 -8.18 6.27
CA THR A 119 7.19 -9.52 6.86
C THR A 119 8.09 -9.55 8.08
N ARG A 120 7.60 -10.15 9.17
CA ARG A 120 8.36 -10.30 10.42
C ARG A 120 9.44 -11.38 10.28
N PRO A 121 10.44 -11.41 11.19
CA PRO A 121 11.48 -12.44 11.19
C PRO A 121 10.96 -13.88 11.31
N ASP A 122 9.78 -14.05 11.90
CA ASP A 122 9.09 -15.35 12.03
C ASP A 122 8.33 -15.78 10.77
N GLY A 123 8.42 -14.99 9.68
CA GLY A 123 7.73 -15.22 8.41
C GLY A 123 6.27 -14.74 8.39
N ASN A 124 5.72 -14.26 9.50
CA ASN A 124 4.36 -13.76 9.53
C ASN A 124 4.26 -12.35 8.89
N PRO A 125 3.19 -12.05 8.14
CA PRO A 125 3.00 -10.71 7.62
C PRO A 125 2.76 -9.71 8.75
N ALA A 126 3.41 -8.54 8.67
CA ALA A 126 3.15 -7.42 9.57
C ALA A 126 2.02 -6.56 9.04
N PHE A 127 2.13 -6.12 7.78
CA PHE A 127 1.11 -5.35 7.08
C PHE A 127 1.34 -5.38 5.57
N PHE A 128 0.33 -4.90 4.83
CA PHE A 128 0.34 -4.68 3.39
C PHE A 128 -0.15 -3.27 3.08
N GLU A 129 0.32 -2.71 1.97
CA GLU A 129 -0.21 -1.48 1.42
C GLU A 129 -0.45 -1.65 -0.07
N PHE A 130 -1.59 -1.16 -0.54
CA PHE A 130 -1.89 -1.06 -1.96
C PHE A 130 -1.95 0.39 -2.35
N THR A 131 -1.16 0.74 -3.35
CA THR A 131 -0.97 2.11 -3.78
C THR A 131 -1.34 2.25 -5.25
N GLN A 132 -2.10 3.30 -5.56
CA GLN A 132 -2.43 3.71 -6.91
C GLN A 132 -1.96 5.14 -7.13
N ILE A 133 -1.19 5.38 -8.19
CA ILE A 133 -0.87 6.73 -8.65
C ILE A 133 -1.68 6.98 -9.92
N VAL A 134 -2.47 8.06 -9.95
CA VAL A 134 -3.44 8.36 -11.01
C VAL A 134 -3.23 9.76 -11.54
N ALA A 135 -3.19 9.91 -12.87
CA ALA A 135 -3.30 11.21 -13.52
C ALA A 135 -4.77 11.67 -13.54
N MET A 136 -5.05 12.76 -12.85
CA MET A 136 -6.35 13.42 -12.79
C MET A 136 -6.29 14.74 -13.54
N LYS A 137 -7.46 15.41 -13.71
CA LYS A 137 -7.54 16.71 -14.40
C LYS A 137 -6.66 17.77 -13.73
N ASP A 138 -6.61 17.76 -12.39
CA ASP A 138 -5.98 18.80 -11.59
C ASP A 138 -4.62 18.36 -11.01
N GLY A 139 -4.03 17.27 -11.53
CA GLY A 139 -2.71 16.81 -11.13
C GLY A 139 -2.62 15.29 -10.94
N VAL A 140 -1.52 14.85 -10.37
CA VAL A 140 -1.26 13.43 -10.09
C VAL A 140 -1.53 13.16 -8.61
N VAL A 141 -2.32 12.13 -8.32
CA VAL A 141 -2.72 11.72 -6.97
C VAL A 141 -2.24 10.33 -6.67
N LEU A 142 -1.63 10.16 -5.50
CA LEU A 142 -1.33 8.87 -4.88
C LEU A 142 -2.47 8.54 -3.90
N ARG A 143 -3.03 7.35 -4.03
CA ARG A 143 -4.03 6.77 -3.12
C ARG A 143 -3.45 5.51 -2.52
N GLN A 144 -3.55 5.36 -1.19
CA GLN A 144 -2.99 4.20 -0.50
C GLN A 144 -3.97 3.64 0.51
N VAL A 145 -4.09 2.33 0.53
CA VAL A 145 -4.82 1.57 1.56
C VAL A 145 -3.83 0.76 2.36
N HIS A 146 -3.90 0.86 3.68
CA HIS A 146 -3.09 0.09 4.62
C HIS A 146 -3.92 -1.05 5.23
N LEU A 147 -3.39 -2.27 5.20
CA LEU A 147 -4.01 -3.48 5.72
C LEU A 147 -3.06 -4.16 6.71
N HIS A 148 -3.58 -4.60 7.85
CA HIS A 148 -2.83 -5.45 8.77
C HIS A 148 -2.59 -6.85 8.17
N GLY A 149 -1.72 -7.63 8.80
CA GLY A 149 -1.26 -8.92 8.28
C GLY A 149 -2.35 -9.95 7.98
N ARG A 150 -3.58 -9.76 8.45
CA ARG A 150 -4.77 -10.58 8.12
C ARG A 150 -5.72 -9.95 7.12
N PHE A 151 -5.27 -8.94 6.37
CA PHE A 151 -6.09 -8.16 5.45
C PHE A 151 -7.20 -7.36 6.14
N GLU A 152 -7.00 -7.04 7.40
CA GLU A 152 -7.93 -6.23 8.19
C GLU A 152 -7.52 -4.76 8.12
N THR A 153 -8.51 -3.88 8.04
CA THR A 153 -8.30 -2.44 8.23
C THR A 153 -8.59 -2.08 9.69
N ASP A 154 -7.83 -1.14 10.23
CA ASP A 154 -8.22 -0.53 11.50
C ASP A 154 -9.23 0.61 11.21
N GLU A 155 -10.15 0.87 12.19
CA GLU A 155 -11.19 1.89 12.07
C GLU A 155 -10.66 3.29 11.71
N ARG A 156 -9.40 3.58 12.06
CA ARG A 156 -8.75 4.86 11.77
C ARG A 156 -8.18 4.96 10.35
N ARG A 157 -8.10 3.82 9.64
CA ARG A 157 -7.46 3.67 8.33
C ARG A 157 -8.33 2.95 7.31
N LYS A 158 -9.63 2.87 7.58
CA LYS A 158 -10.59 2.26 6.65
C LYS A 158 -10.69 3.00 5.33
N ASP A 159 -10.46 4.31 5.37
CA ASP A 159 -10.49 5.14 4.17
C ASP A 159 -9.08 5.27 3.58
N PRO A 160 -8.95 5.30 2.25
CA PRO A 160 -7.66 5.49 1.60
C PRO A 160 -7.02 6.83 2.00
N MET A 161 -5.71 6.82 2.17
CA MET A 161 -4.92 8.03 2.25
C MET A 161 -4.76 8.64 0.86
N PHE A 162 -4.87 9.98 0.76
CA PHE A 162 -4.72 10.71 -0.49
C PHE A 162 -3.58 11.72 -0.37
N LEU A 163 -2.64 11.65 -1.31
CA LEU A 163 -1.53 12.59 -1.44
C LEU A 163 -1.50 13.10 -2.87
N LYS A 164 -1.11 14.36 -3.07
CA LYS A 164 -0.83 14.91 -4.39
C LYS A 164 0.66 14.93 -4.67
N LEU A 165 1.01 14.73 -5.93
CA LEU A 165 2.37 14.94 -6.40
C LEU A 165 2.71 16.42 -6.29
N ALA A 166 3.68 16.76 -5.45
CA ALA A 166 4.15 18.13 -5.26
C ALA A 166 5.35 18.43 -6.16
N LYS A 167 6.24 17.44 -6.40
CA LYS A 167 7.50 17.66 -7.08
C LYS A 167 8.03 16.38 -7.70
N VAL A 168 8.65 16.49 -8.87
CA VAL A 168 9.53 15.48 -9.46
C VAL A 168 10.85 16.13 -9.85
N GLU A 169 11.96 15.54 -9.44
CA GLU A 169 13.32 15.97 -9.77
C GLU A 169 14.16 14.75 -10.14
N GLY A 170 14.45 14.60 -11.42
CA GLY A 170 15.13 13.41 -11.91
C GLY A 170 14.36 12.12 -11.54
N ASN A 171 15.02 11.23 -10.83
CA ASN A 171 14.42 9.99 -10.31
C ASN A 171 13.91 10.13 -8.87
N SER A 172 13.40 11.30 -8.50
CA SER A 172 12.80 11.54 -7.18
C SER A 172 11.45 12.19 -7.30
N ALA A 173 10.46 11.72 -6.55
CA ALA A 173 9.10 12.23 -6.52
C ALA A 173 8.64 12.42 -5.08
N THR A 174 8.09 13.60 -4.76
CA THR A 174 7.56 13.93 -3.44
C THR A 174 6.06 14.14 -3.52
N PHE A 175 5.34 13.44 -2.66
CA PHE A 175 3.90 13.53 -2.47
C PHE A 175 3.59 14.19 -1.13
N VAL A 176 2.58 15.05 -1.10
CA VAL A 176 2.13 15.75 0.11
C VAL A 176 0.63 15.53 0.33
N PRO A 177 0.14 15.59 1.58
CA PRO A 177 -1.29 15.51 1.86
C PRO A 177 -2.10 16.51 1.05
N ILE A 178 -3.25 16.09 0.55
CA ILE A 178 -4.21 16.98 -0.11
C ILE A 178 -4.99 17.79 0.95
N ALA A 179 -5.49 18.96 0.56
CA ALA A 179 -6.51 19.64 1.36
C ALA A 179 -7.85 18.92 1.19
N ASP A 180 -8.70 18.96 2.24
CA ASP A 180 -10.05 18.41 2.17
C ASP A 180 -10.84 19.06 1.05
N GLY A 181 -11.46 18.25 0.20
CA GLY A 181 -12.22 18.71 -0.96
C GLY A 181 -11.39 19.11 -2.20
N GLU A 182 -10.06 19.09 -2.14
CA GLU A 182 -9.19 19.52 -3.26
C GLU A 182 -9.39 18.70 -4.54
N PHE A 183 -9.69 17.40 -4.43
CA PHE A 183 -9.92 16.49 -5.56
C PHE A 183 -11.39 16.02 -5.67
N GLY A 184 -12.33 16.90 -5.34
CA GLY A 184 -13.75 16.65 -5.40
C GLY A 184 -14.42 16.64 -4.03
N GLU A 185 -15.74 16.78 -4.03
CA GLU A 185 -16.55 16.77 -2.81
C GLU A 185 -16.36 15.46 -2.02
N GLY A 186 -16.12 15.60 -0.73
CA GLY A 186 -15.89 14.45 0.16
C GLY A 186 -14.47 13.88 0.16
N SER A 187 -13.56 14.36 -0.71
CA SER A 187 -12.15 13.94 -0.63
C SER A 187 -11.50 14.45 0.66
N LYS A 188 -10.80 13.57 1.35
CA LYS A 188 -10.02 13.88 2.56
C LYS A 188 -8.65 13.25 2.45
N SER A 189 -7.63 13.89 3.05
CA SER A 189 -6.29 13.35 2.95
C SER A 189 -6.11 12.03 3.71
N HIS A 190 -6.79 11.88 4.86
CA HIS A 190 -6.61 10.77 5.81
C HIS A 190 -5.13 10.50 6.17
N ALA A 191 -4.27 11.49 5.94
CA ALA A 191 -2.83 11.37 6.10
C ALA A 191 -2.34 11.60 7.54
N GLY A 192 -3.23 11.99 8.47
CA GLY A 192 -2.89 12.24 9.87
C GLY A 192 -1.76 13.27 10.01
N ASP A 193 -0.69 12.87 10.72
CA ASP A 193 0.47 13.73 10.97
C ASP A 193 1.52 13.69 9.83
N LEU A 194 1.22 13.06 8.70
CA LEU A 194 2.13 12.99 7.57
C LEU A 194 2.42 14.38 7.00
N ALA A 195 3.70 14.70 6.76
CA ALA A 195 4.13 15.88 6.04
C ALA A 195 4.36 15.59 4.56
N ASN A 196 5.12 14.53 4.27
CA ASN A 196 5.36 14.10 2.89
C ASN A 196 5.80 12.63 2.83
N VAL A 197 5.68 12.08 1.61
CA VAL A 197 6.27 10.80 1.18
C VAL A 197 7.14 11.08 -0.02
N THR A 198 8.39 10.66 0.02
CA THR A 198 9.33 10.81 -1.10
C THR A 198 9.85 9.45 -1.53
N TYR A 199 9.76 9.18 -2.81
CA TYR A 199 10.43 8.06 -3.47
C TYR A 199 11.63 8.59 -4.24
N ALA A 200 12.79 7.93 -4.13
CA ALA A 200 13.97 8.29 -4.88
C ALA A 200 14.71 7.03 -5.34
N ARG A 201 14.95 6.91 -6.66
CA ARG A 201 15.79 5.84 -7.22
C ARG A 201 17.19 6.35 -7.44
N SER A 202 18.17 5.55 -7.04
CA SER A 202 19.59 5.79 -7.30
C SER A 202 20.23 4.56 -7.93
N THR A 203 21.34 4.81 -8.64
CA THR A 203 22.20 3.77 -9.20
C THR A 203 23.59 4.00 -8.64
N SER A 204 24.16 3.01 -8.01
CA SER A 204 25.53 3.05 -7.49
C SER A 204 26.55 2.91 -8.63
N THR A 205 27.82 3.16 -8.34
CA THR A 205 28.92 3.10 -9.32
C THR A 205 29.14 1.72 -9.92
N ASP A 206 28.73 0.66 -9.22
CA ASP A 206 28.77 -0.73 -9.70
C ASP A 206 27.49 -1.12 -10.48
N GLY A 207 26.58 -0.18 -10.70
CA GLY A 207 25.35 -0.39 -11.46
C GLY A 207 24.17 -0.93 -10.62
N ALA A 208 24.34 -1.17 -9.31
CA ALA A 208 23.24 -1.63 -8.47
C ALA A 208 22.19 -0.53 -8.26
N GLU A 209 20.93 -0.88 -8.46
CA GLU A 209 19.81 0.04 -8.31
C GLU A 209 19.18 -0.07 -6.93
N SER A 210 18.80 1.06 -6.37
CA SER A 210 18.03 1.13 -5.13
C SER A 210 16.88 2.13 -5.23
N LEU A 211 15.78 1.80 -4.56
CA LEU A 211 14.64 2.69 -4.32
C LEU A 211 14.60 3.03 -2.83
N THR A 212 14.62 4.30 -2.52
CA THR A 212 14.46 4.81 -1.15
C THR A 212 13.06 5.37 -0.98
N LEU A 213 12.31 4.82 -0.04
CA LEU A 213 11.07 5.36 0.48
C LEU A 213 11.38 6.16 1.74
N ARG A 214 11.07 7.45 1.74
CA ARG A 214 11.19 8.35 2.88
C ARG A 214 9.81 8.89 3.26
N ILE A 215 9.41 8.66 4.49
CA ILE A 215 8.16 9.16 5.07
C ILE A 215 8.53 10.16 6.16
N GLU A 216 7.97 11.34 6.09
CA GLU A 216 8.23 12.42 7.06
C GLU A 216 6.92 12.88 7.69
N SER A 217 6.86 12.93 9.03
CA SER A 217 5.73 13.49 9.75
C SER A 217 5.85 15.01 9.88
N ARG A 218 4.74 15.67 10.17
CA ARG A 218 4.78 17.02 10.75
C ARG A 218 5.52 16.97 12.08
N PRO A 219 6.10 18.09 12.53
CA PRO A 219 6.74 18.15 13.84
C PRO A 219 5.75 17.75 14.94
N VAL A 220 6.13 16.74 15.71
CA VAL A 220 5.33 16.24 16.85
C VAL A 220 6.11 16.42 18.14
N LYS A 221 5.41 16.73 19.23
CA LYS A 221 6.02 16.79 20.57
C LYS A 221 6.37 15.37 21.04
N ASP A 222 7.52 15.23 21.65
CA ASP A 222 7.88 13.98 22.34
C ASP A 222 7.03 13.85 23.62
N PRO A 223 6.17 12.83 23.74
CA PRO A 223 5.35 12.65 24.94
C PRO A 223 6.19 12.38 26.21
N LYS A 224 7.45 11.96 26.06
CA LYS A 224 8.38 11.73 27.16
C LYS A 224 9.17 13.00 27.55
N ASN A 225 9.19 14.00 26.68
CA ASN A 225 9.84 15.28 26.91
C ASN A 225 8.98 16.41 26.31
N PRO A 226 7.88 16.79 26.97
CA PRO A 226 6.90 17.75 26.44
C PRO A 226 7.46 19.17 26.27
N ASP A 227 8.57 19.48 26.95
CA ASP A 227 9.24 20.79 26.87
C ASP A 227 10.25 20.86 25.70
N ALA A 228 10.58 19.75 25.07
CA ALA A 228 11.43 19.74 23.89
C ALA A 228 10.70 20.34 22.68
N GLU A 229 11.49 20.98 21.81
CA GLU A 229 11.01 21.47 20.53
C GLU A 229 10.43 20.30 19.69
N PRO A 230 9.24 20.48 19.08
CA PRO A 230 8.65 19.47 18.22
C PRO A 230 9.58 19.17 17.05
N LYS A 231 9.76 17.87 16.76
CA LYS A 231 10.61 17.40 15.65
C LYS A 231 9.83 16.50 14.72
N PRO A 232 10.10 16.52 13.40
CA PRO A 232 9.54 15.55 12.50
C PRO A 232 10.09 14.16 12.81
N GLN A 233 9.25 13.14 12.66
CA GLN A 233 9.69 11.76 12.63
C GLN A 233 9.96 11.39 11.18
N ILE A 234 11.09 10.73 10.94
CA ILE A 234 11.51 10.31 9.61
C ILE A 234 11.68 8.80 9.63
N ILE A 235 11.00 8.15 8.69
CA ILE A 235 11.21 6.74 8.36
C ILE A 235 11.84 6.71 6.99
N GLU A 236 12.95 6.00 6.87
CA GLU A 236 13.63 5.82 5.60
C GLU A 236 13.93 4.34 5.39
N ILE A 237 13.50 3.82 4.26
CA ILE A 237 13.69 2.42 3.86
C ILE A 237 14.36 2.44 2.49
N SER A 238 15.60 1.99 2.42
CA SER A 238 16.31 1.80 1.15
C SER A 238 16.25 0.33 0.76
N MET A 239 15.70 0.05 -0.41
CA MET A 239 15.47 -1.27 -0.96
C MET A 239 16.31 -1.46 -2.23
N LYS A 240 16.89 -2.61 -2.43
CA LYS A 240 17.60 -2.97 -3.66
C LYS A 240 16.63 -3.56 -4.67
N ARG A 241 16.94 -3.42 -5.96
CA ARG A 241 16.19 -4.12 -7.00
C ARG A 241 16.35 -5.62 -6.80
N ALA A 242 15.22 -6.34 -6.73
CA ALA A 242 15.22 -7.80 -6.75
C ALA A 242 15.57 -8.30 -8.15
N GLU A 243 16.33 -9.38 -8.24
CA GLU A 243 16.70 -10.06 -9.48
C GLU A 243 15.52 -10.82 -10.10
#